data_60605821558aef1cf0cfe1a34ce6bc0e
#
_entry.id   60605821558aef1cf0cfe1a34ce6bc0e
#
_cell.length_a   1.000
_cell.length_b   1.000
_cell.length_c   1.000
_cell.angle_alpha   90.00
_cell.angle_beta   90.00
_cell.angle_gamma   90.00
#
_symmetry.space_group_name_H-M   'P 1'
#
loop_
_entity.id
_entity.type
_entity.pdbx_description
1 polymer ?
#
loop_
_entity_poly.entity_id
_entity_poly.type
_entity_poly.pdbx_seq_one_letter_code
_entity_poly.pdbx_strand_id
1 'polypeptide(L)'
;MPKIFEYFGFIFLFYSNEHEPIHVHVMKDGHEAIFEIILENGELVEIHRRNSNKIPPLIEEDAATAEAFVKKYYKNIVDKWVNFFIYKKRIRSTKITKKI
;
A
#
# COMPACT_ATOMS: atom_id res chain seq x y z
N MET A 1 -13.38 -2.72 -2.30
CA MET A 1 -11.96 -2.37 -2.17
C MET A 1 -11.34 -3.18 -1.04
N PRO A 2 -10.47 -4.13 -1.34
CA PRO A 2 -9.90 -4.96 -0.29
C PRO A 2 -8.87 -4.21 0.53
N LYS A 3 -9.11 -4.19 1.83
CA LYS A 3 -8.16 -3.68 2.82
C LYS A 3 -7.09 -4.76 3.02
N ILE A 4 -5.83 -4.39 3.02
CA ILE A 4 -4.74 -5.35 3.15
C ILE A 4 -3.98 -5.23 4.46
N PHE A 5 -3.85 -4.02 5.00
CA PHE A 5 -3.23 -3.79 6.30
C PHE A 5 -3.91 -2.66 7.04
N GLU A 6 -3.85 -2.71 8.36
CA GLU A 6 -4.18 -1.60 9.25
C GLU A 6 -2.98 -1.37 10.16
N TYR A 7 -2.59 -0.10 10.33
CA TYR A 7 -1.45 0.26 11.15
C TYR A 7 -1.68 1.62 11.79
N PHE A 8 -2.03 1.64 13.09
CA PHE A 8 -2.19 2.88 13.88
C PHE A 8 -2.91 4.00 13.14
N GLY A 9 -4.13 3.71 12.67
CA GLY A 9 -4.96 4.68 11.96
C GLY A 9 -4.73 4.74 10.46
N PHE A 10 -3.67 4.12 9.96
CA PHE A 10 -3.45 3.98 8.52
C PHE A 10 -4.20 2.78 8.00
N ILE A 11 -4.85 2.94 6.85
CA ILE A 11 -5.53 1.86 6.14
C ILE A 11 -4.82 1.67 4.80
N PHE A 12 -4.33 0.48 4.54
CA PHE A 12 -3.68 0.13 3.28
C PHE A 12 -4.63 -0.75 2.49
N LEU A 13 -4.88 -0.39 1.24
CA LEU A 13 -5.87 -1.09 0.42
C LEU A 13 -5.51 -1.09 -1.06
N PHE A 14 -6.13 -2.03 -1.79
CA PHE A 14 -6.12 -2.06 -3.25
C PHE A 14 -7.48 -1.61 -3.77
N TYR A 15 -7.52 -0.96 -4.92
CA TYR A 15 -8.78 -0.74 -5.62
C TYR A 15 -8.98 -1.91 -6.59
N SER A 16 -10.24 -2.23 -6.90
CA SER A 16 -10.55 -3.46 -7.61
C SER A 16 -10.16 -3.50 -9.10
N ASN A 17 -9.93 -2.35 -9.72
CA ASN A 17 -9.59 -2.26 -11.15
C ASN A 17 -8.14 -1.79 -11.36
N GLU A 18 -7.23 -2.30 -10.55
CA GLU A 18 -5.85 -1.85 -10.63
C GLU A 18 -5.05 -2.57 -11.70
N HIS A 19 -4.03 -1.90 -12.20
CA HIS A 19 -3.08 -2.41 -13.17
C HIS A 19 -1.67 -2.21 -12.64
N GLU A 20 -0.69 -2.87 -13.28
CA GLU A 20 0.71 -2.61 -12.94
C GLU A 20 1.09 -1.18 -13.28
N PRO A 21 2.04 -0.58 -12.54
CA PRO A 21 2.90 -1.24 -11.53
C PRO A 21 2.14 -1.57 -10.26
N ILE A 22 2.68 -2.53 -9.49
CA ILE A 22 2.12 -2.89 -8.19
C ILE A 22 2.11 -1.65 -7.31
N HIS A 23 0.96 -1.35 -6.72
CA HIS A 23 0.85 -0.18 -5.87
C HIS A 23 -0.19 -0.38 -4.78
N VAL A 24 -0.09 0.43 -3.75
CA VAL A 24 -1.00 0.38 -2.62
C VAL A 24 -1.48 1.78 -2.31
N HIS A 25 -2.77 1.88 -1.98
CA HIS A 25 -3.39 3.13 -1.54
C HIS A 25 -3.33 3.18 -0.02
N VAL A 26 -2.93 4.30 0.54
CA VAL A 26 -2.82 4.49 1.99
C VAL A 26 -3.68 5.67 2.38
N MET A 27 -4.61 5.44 3.30
CA MET A 27 -5.54 6.46 3.76
C MET A 27 -5.40 6.68 5.26
N LYS A 28 -5.50 7.95 5.65
CA LYS A 28 -5.54 8.33 7.06
C LYS A 28 -6.22 9.69 7.19
N ASP A 29 -7.20 9.78 8.09
CA ASP A 29 -7.89 11.05 8.41
C ASP A 29 -8.42 11.79 7.18
N GLY A 30 -8.95 11.05 6.22
CA GLY A 30 -9.52 11.65 5.02
C GLY A 30 -8.52 12.06 3.96
N HIS A 31 -7.24 11.68 4.12
CA HIS A 31 -6.17 11.96 3.17
C HIS A 31 -5.67 10.66 2.56
N GLU A 32 -5.04 10.74 1.39
CA GLU A 32 -4.57 9.54 0.69
C GLU A 32 -3.23 9.81 0.01
N ALA A 33 -2.38 8.77 -0.01
CA ALA A 33 -1.22 8.72 -0.88
C ALA A 33 -1.20 7.35 -1.56
N ILE A 34 -0.55 7.28 -2.72
CA ILE A 34 -0.42 6.06 -3.49
C ILE A 34 1.07 5.75 -3.58
N PHE A 35 1.45 4.52 -3.24
CA PHE A 35 2.85 4.10 -3.29
C PHE A 35 3.00 2.99 -4.31
N GLU A 36 3.77 3.26 -5.37
CA GLU A 36 4.11 2.28 -6.38
C GLU A 36 5.38 1.56 -5.95
N ILE A 37 5.34 0.23 -6.06
CA ILE A 37 6.45 -0.62 -5.64
C ILE A 37 7.18 -1.09 -6.89
N ILE A 38 8.38 -0.61 -7.09
CA ILE A 38 9.20 -0.93 -8.26
C ILE A 38 10.17 -2.04 -7.87
N LEU A 39 10.03 -3.18 -8.53
CA LEU A 39 10.84 -4.36 -8.26
C LEU A 39 11.77 -4.66 -9.45
N GLU A 40 12.92 -5.24 -9.13
CA GLU A 40 13.83 -5.78 -10.13
C GLU A 40 14.30 -7.13 -9.61
N ASN A 41 14.01 -8.18 -10.36
CA ASN A 41 14.33 -9.56 -9.97
C ASN A 41 13.76 -9.91 -8.58
N GLY A 42 12.57 -9.39 -8.27
CA GLY A 42 11.91 -9.64 -6.99
C GLY A 42 12.41 -8.80 -5.83
N GLU A 43 13.42 -7.97 -6.05
CA GLU A 43 13.97 -7.10 -5.02
C GLU A 43 13.45 -5.67 -5.17
N LEU A 44 13.24 -5.00 -4.05
CA LEU A 44 12.79 -3.62 -4.06
C LEU A 44 13.88 -2.69 -4.55
N VAL A 45 13.57 -1.93 -5.61
CA VAL A 45 14.46 -0.92 -6.18
C VAL A 45 14.06 0.46 -5.69
N GLU A 46 12.76 0.75 -5.75
CA GLU A 46 12.26 2.09 -5.47
C GLU A 46 10.80 2.03 -5.04
N ILE A 47 10.41 2.95 -4.17
CA ILE A 47 9.01 3.22 -3.86
C ILE A 47 8.72 4.62 -4.39
N HIS A 48 7.78 4.70 -5.32
CA HIS A 48 7.40 5.97 -5.95
C HIS A 48 6.06 6.42 -5.39
N ARG A 49 6.06 7.56 -4.70
CA ARG A 49 4.85 8.14 -4.14
C ARG A 49 4.18 9.06 -5.16
N ARG A 50 2.86 8.90 -5.30
CA ARG A 50 2.08 9.87 -6.06
C ARG A 50 0.79 10.20 -5.32
N ASN A 51 0.19 11.33 -5.68
CA ASN A 51 -1.01 11.81 -5.03
C ASN A 51 -2.25 11.36 -5.77
N SER A 52 -3.36 11.22 -5.02
CA SER A 52 -4.66 11.00 -5.60
C SER A 52 -5.13 12.26 -6.33
N ASN A 53 -5.95 12.08 -7.38
CA ASN A 53 -6.55 13.20 -8.09
C ASN A 53 -7.78 13.76 -7.36
N LYS A 54 -8.33 13.01 -6.41
CA LYS A 54 -9.62 13.34 -5.79
C LYS A 54 -9.54 13.60 -4.30
N ILE A 55 -8.55 13.02 -3.63
CA ILE A 55 -8.44 13.07 -2.17
C ILE A 55 -7.17 13.82 -1.81
N PRO A 56 -7.23 14.74 -0.84
CA PRO A 56 -6.02 15.49 -0.45
C PRO A 56 -4.89 14.56 -0.01
N PRO A 57 -3.63 14.94 -0.25
CA PRO A 57 -2.49 14.10 0.11
C PRO A 57 -2.31 13.99 1.62
N LEU A 58 -1.70 12.89 2.05
CA LEU A 58 -1.28 12.74 3.45
C LEU A 58 -0.33 13.89 3.82
N ILE A 59 -0.41 14.32 5.07
CA ILE A 59 0.60 15.27 5.56
C ILE A 59 1.97 14.60 5.50
N GLU A 60 3.03 15.39 5.38
CA GLU A 60 4.36 14.83 5.11
C GLU A 60 4.81 13.81 6.17
N GLU A 61 4.53 14.07 7.43
CA GLU A 61 4.87 13.15 8.50
C GLU A 61 4.19 11.79 8.32
N ASP A 62 2.89 11.80 7.96
CA ASP A 62 2.14 10.57 7.74
C ASP A 62 2.60 9.87 6.47
N ALA A 63 2.92 10.65 5.43
CA ALA A 63 3.43 10.07 4.19
C ALA A 63 4.76 9.34 4.42
N ALA A 64 5.64 9.93 5.24
CA ALA A 64 6.92 9.32 5.57
C ALA A 64 6.73 8.02 6.36
N THR A 65 5.79 8.01 7.31
CA THR A 65 5.46 6.81 8.09
C THR A 65 4.88 5.72 7.18
N ALA A 66 3.97 6.09 6.29
CA ALA A 66 3.37 5.14 5.36
C ALA A 66 4.43 4.56 4.41
N GLU A 67 5.34 5.39 3.92
CA GLU A 67 6.42 4.92 3.05
C GLU A 67 7.34 3.93 3.76
N ALA A 68 7.68 4.20 5.02
CA ALA A 68 8.49 3.30 5.84
C ALA A 68 7.78 1.96 6.03
N PHE A 69 6.46 1.98 6.24
CA PHE A 69 5.67 0.77 6.36
C PHE A 69 5.71 -0.04 5.05
N VAL A 70 5.50 0.61 3.92
CA VAL A 70 5.52 -0.04 2.61
C VAL A 70 6.90 -0.67 2.35
N LYS A 71 7.96 0.07 2.68
CA LYS A 71 9.32 -0.43 2.51
C LYS A 71 9.57 -1.69 3.35
N LYS A 72 9.08 -1.70 4.57
CA LYS A 72 9.26 -2.85 5.47
C LYS A 72 8.45 -4.06 5.03
N TYR A 73 7.22 -3.84 4.57
CA TYR A 73 6.27 -4.91 4.28
C TYR A 73 6.03 -5.13 2.78
N TYR A 74 6.92 -4.65 1.92
CA TYR A 74 6.67 -4.71 0.48
C TYR A 74 6.46 -6.14 -0.02
N LYS A 75 7.17 -7.11 0.54
CA LYS A 75 7.02 -8.51 0.12
C LYS A 75 5.61 -9.03 0.43
N ASN A 76 5.08 -8.67 1.58
CA ASN A 76 3.72 -9.04 1.96
C ASN A 76 2.68 -8.35 1.08
N ILE A 77 2.92 -7.08 0.75
CA ILE A 77 2.02 -6.32 -0.13
C ILE A 77 2.02 -6.93 -1.53
N VAL A 78 3.19 -7.25 -2.06
CA VAL A 78 3.32 -7.88 -3.38
C VAL A 78 2.61 -9.24 -3.39
N ASP A 79 2.79 -10.04 -2.35
CA ASP A 79 2.14 -11.33 -2.24
C ASP A 79 0.61 -11.18 -2.25
N LYS A 80 0.09 -10.24 -1.50
CA LYS A 80 -1.36 -9.96 -1.49
C LYS A 80 -1.85 -9.47 -2.84
N TRP A 81 -1.07 -8.63 -3.52
CA TRP A 81 -1.40 -8.17 -4.87
C TRP A 81 -1.52 -9.33 -5.85
N VAL A 82 -0.51 -10.22 -5.86
CA VAL A 82 -0.50 -11.37 -6.76
C VAL A 82 -1.70 -12.28 -6.47
N ASN A 83 -1.95 -12.57 -5.20
CA ASN A 83 -3.08 -13.42 -4.83
C ASN A 83 -4.41 -12.81 -5.25
N PHE A 84 -4.57 -11.50 -5.10
CA PHE A 84 -5.84 -10.84 -5.41
C PHE A 84 -6.03 -10.64 -6.92
N PHE A 85 -5.04 -10.09 -7.61
CA PHE A 85 -5.21 -9.70 -9.02
C PHE A 85 -4.87 -10.80 -10.01
N ILE A 86 -3.91 -11.66 -9.69
CA ILE A 86 -3.48 -12.72 -10.60
C ILE A 86 -4.26 -14.01 -10.34
N TYR A 87 -4.28 -14.45 -9.09
CA TYR A 87 -4.93 -15.71 -8.73
C TYR A 87 -6.41 -15.55 -8.37
N LYS A 88 -6.90 -14.32 -8.29
CA LYS A 88 -8.30 -14.01 -7.98
C LYS A 88 -8.75 -14.61 -6.65
N LYS A 89 -7.85 -14.66 -5.69
CA LYS A 89 -8.13 -15.18 -4.36
C LYS A 89 -8.65 -14.09 -3.44
N ARG A 90 -9.43 -14.48 -2.43
CA ARG A 90 -9.81 -13.57 -1.37
C ARG A 90 -8.59 -13.33 -0.49
N ILE A 91 -8.34 -12.08 -0.14
CA ILE A 91 -7.25 -11.72 0.74
C ILE A 91 -7.80 -11.17 2.05
N ARG A 92 -6.99 -11.25 3.10
CA ARG A 92 -7.37 -10.77 4.43
C ARG A 92 -6.54 -9.56 4.81
N SER A 93 -7.17 -8.64 5.55
CA SER A 93 -6.45 -7.54 6.17
C SER A 93 -5.67 -8.05 7.38
N THR A 94 -4.45 -7.57 7.52
CA THR A 94 -3.61 -7.86 8.69
C THR A 94 -3.45 -6.58 9.51
N LYS A 95 -3.75 -6.66 10.79
CA LYS A 95 -3.55 -5.51 11.68
C LYS A 95 -2.18 -5.59 12.31
N ILE A 96 -1.38 -4.56 12.10
CA ILE A 96 -0.03 -4.46 12.66
C ILE A 96 -0.11 -3.57 13.89
N THR A 97 0.23 -4.13 15.04
CA THR A 97 0.15 -3.43 16.32
C THR A 97 1.52 -3.07 16.88
N LYS A 98 2.58 -3.47 16.21
CA LYS A 98 3.95 -3.18 16.60
C LYS A 98 4.50 -2.07 15.72
N LYS A 99 5.03 -1.03 16.33
CA LYS A 99 5.59 0.09 15.56
C LYS A 99 6.83 -0.33 14.78
N ILE A 100 6.95 0.25 13.61
CA ILE A 100 8.09 0.01 12.73
C ILE A 100 9.25 0.94 13.08
#